data_37ed7b46531133094addcddae2efa930
#
_entry.id   37ed7b46531133094addcddae2efa930
#
_cell.length_a   1.000
_cell.length_b   1.000
_cell.length_c   1.000
_cell.angle_alpha   90.00
_cell.angle_beta   90.00
_cell.angle_gamma   90.00
#
_symmetry.space_group_name_H-M   'P 1'
#
loop_
_entity.id
_entity.type
_entity.pdbx_description
1 polymer ?
#
loop_
_entity_poly.entity_id
_entity_poly.type
_entity_poly.pdbx_seq_one_letter_code
_entity_poly.pdbx_strand_id
1 'polypeptide(L)'
;AALAVKQIMERENIGGTLILWPGIAEELVAAKAWFVRDGKFDGIDLCIFTHVANNLAVSYGQASGTGLISVEYTFSGDAAHSAGAPWRGKSAADATELMNIGWNYKREHLHPLKRSHSVITDGGDQPNVVPSKASIWYYFRDVKYDGIMEMYAQANDIAKGAALMTGTTMEYKVLGTAWPRHFNKVIAEKMYQNIVKVGLPAWDENDQALAKAVQEEMGSKPTGLATKLDTLGLPVKEPVSGGSDDIGDVSWVVPTVTLRFPSNIPGLPGHHWSNAIAMATPIAHKGVTAGAKAEAMTILDFLLQPELVDQAWDYFKN
;
A
#
# COMPACT_ATOMS: atom_id res chain seq x y z
N ALA A 1 -8.19 18.66 -5.77
CA ALA A 1 -9.57 18.54 -5.26
C ALA A 1 -9.81 19.49 -4.07
N ALA A 2 -9.11 19.36 -2.94
CA ALA A 2 -9.38 20.08 -1.69
C ALA A 2 -9.48 21.60 -1.84
N LEU A 3 -8.55 22.25 -2.55
CA LEU A 3 -8.61 23.70 -2.79
C LEU A 3 -9.86 24.14 -3.57
N ALA A 4 -10.28 23.36 -4.56
CA ALA A 4 -11.48 23.66 -5.33
C ALA A 4 -12.75 23.50 -4.47
N VAL A 5 -12.83 22.43 -3.68
CA VAL A 5 -13.94 22.22 -2.73
C VAL A 5 -14.00 23.35 -1.72
N LYS A 6 -12.86 23.73 -1.11
CA LYS A 6 -12.81 24.86 -0.17
C LYS A 6 -13.35 26.15 -0.78
N GLN A 7 -12.93 26.51 -2.00
CA GLN A 7 -13.41 27.70 -2.68
C GLN A 7 -14.92 27.69 -2.93
N ILE A 8 -15.49 26.52 -3.27
CA ILE A 8 -16.93 26.37 -3.47
C ILE A 8 -17.65 26.46 -2.12
N MET A 9 -17.16 25.80 -1.08
CA MET A 9 -17.75 25.89 0.28
C MET A 9 -17.82 27.34 0.75
N GLU A 10 -16.74 28.10 0.60
CA GLU A 10 -16.70 29.52 0.99
C GLU A 10 -17.63 30.38 0.17
N ARG A 11 -17.67 30.19 -1.16
CA ARG A 11 -18.53 30.99 -2.08
C ARG A 11 -20.01 30.72 -1.88
N GLU A 12 -20.38 29.44 -1.70
CA GLU A 12 -21.78 29.01 -1.61
C GLU A 12 -22.26 28.85 -0.16
N ASN A 13 -21.43 29.22 0.83
CA ASN A 13 -21.70 29.06 2.26
C ASN A 13 -22.13 27.65 2.66
N ILE A 14 -21.40 26.62 2.15
CA ILE A 14 -21.63 25.21 2.46
C ILE A 14 -20.89 24.88 3.76
N GLY A 15 -21.63 24.39 4.76
CA GLY A 15 -21.07 23.94 6.02
C GLY A 15 -20.31 22.61 5.88
N GLY A 16 -19.47 22.30 6.88
CA GLY A 16 -18.71 21.06 6.95
C GLY A 16 -17.22 21.31 7.21
N THR A 17 -16.47 20.23 7.41
CA THR A 17 -15.02 20.27 7.64
C THR A 17 -14.30 19.41 6.60
N LEU A 18 -13.33 19.98 5.93
CA LEU A 18 -12.46 19.29 4.99
C LEU A 18 -11.08 19.15 5.59
N ILE A 19 -10.63 17.92 5.80
CA ILE A 19 -9.30 17.60 6.33
C ILE A 19 -8.46 16.98 5.22
N LEU A 20 -7.28 17.55 4.97
CA LEU A 20 -6.29 16.99 4.07
C LEU A 20 -5.18 16.33 4.88
N TRP A 21 -5.06 15.00 4.75
CA TRP A 21 -3.96 14.23 5.32
C TRP A 21 -2.86 14.06 4.27
N PRO A 22 -1.65 14.60 4.50
CA PRO A 22 -0.53 14.34 3.61
C PRO A 22 -0.11 12.87 3.70
N GLY A 23 0.27 12.26 2.57
CA GLY A 23 0.92 10.95 2.56
C GLY A 23 2.33 11.07 3.14
N ILE A 24 2.63 10.27 4.15
CA ILE A 24 3.96 10.21 4.79
C ILE A 24 4.43 8.76 4.76
N ALA A 25 5.55 8.50 4.08
CA ALA A 25 6.19 7.18 4.02
C ALA A 25 5.22 6.03 3.64
N GLU A 26 4.30 6.27 2.69
CA GLU A 26 3.31 5.28 2.27
C GLU A 26 3.98 4.01 1.74
N GLU A 27 5.05 4.13 0.95
CA GLU A 27 5.84 3.01 0.41
C GLU A 27 6.55 2.17 1.49
N LEU A 28 6.70 2.71 2.69
CA LEU A 28 7.16 1.99 3.88
C LEU A 28 6.01 1.41 4.71
N VAL A 29 4.76 1.62 4.27
CA VAL A 29 3.51 1.17 4.92
C VAL A 29 3.41 1.69 6.37
N ALA A 30 3.78 2.94 6.60
CA ALA A 30 4.20 3.33 7.94
C ALA A 30 3.35 4.40 8.62
N ALA A 31 2.58 5.24 7.90
CA ALA A 31 1.99 6.41 8.55
C ALA A 31 0.54 6.24 8.98
N LYS A 32 -0.34 5.74 8.12
CA LYS A 32 -1.80 5.75 8.37
C LYS A 32 -2.21 4.79 9.49
N ALA A 33 -1.57 3.62 9.62
CA ALA A 33 -1.80 2.73 10.75
C ALA A 33 -1.52 3.40 12.10
N TRP A 34 -0.45 4.20 12.18
CA TRP A 34 -0.12 4.97 13.37
C TRP A 34 -1.13 6.08 13.65
N PHE A 35 -1.64 6.75 12.61
CA PHE A 35 -2.70 7.74 12.75
C PHE A 35 -4.02 7.11 13.23
N VAL A 36 -4.37 5.92 12.73
CA VAL A 36 -5.52 5.16 13.23
C VAL A 36 -5.34 4.83 14.72
N ARG A 37 -4.20 4.27 15.10
CA ARG A 37 -3.88 3.95 16.50
C ARG A 37 -3.99 5.16 17.42
N ASP A 38 -3.55 6.33 16.95
CA ASP A 38 -3.52 7.56 17.73
C ASP A 38 -4.85 8.33 17.66
N GLY A 39 -5.93 7.70 17.17
CA GLY A 39 -7.29 8.27 17.13
C GLY A 39 -7.46 9.46 16.18
N LYS A 40 -6.56 9.61 15.18
CA LYS A 40 -6.63 10.76 14.24
C LYS A 40 -7.79 10.70 13.26
N PHE A 41 -8.46 9.58 13.17
CA PHE A 41 -9.66 9.39 12.37
C PHE A 41 -10.96 9.40 13.19
N ASP A 42 -10.88 9.66 14.51
CA ASP A 42 -12.06 9.79 15.36
C ASP A 42 -12.88 11.03 14.94
N GLY A 43 -14.17 10.84 14.75
CA GLY A 43 -15.07 11.92 14.32
C GLY A 43 -14.94 12.30 12.84
N ILE A 44 -14.26 11.50 12.02
CA ILE A 44 -14.25 11.63 10.55
C ILE A 44 -15.44 10.88 9.98
N ASP A 45 -16.24 11.53 9.14
CA ASP A 45 -17.44 10.94 8.54
C ASP A 45 -17.11 9.97 7.41
N LEU A 46 -16.14 10.32 6.57
CA LEU A 46 -15.68 9.49 5.46
C LEU A 46 -14.26 9.86 5.02
N CYS A 47 -13.59 8.93 4.37
CA CYS A 47 -12.25 9.11 3.82
C CYS A 47 -12.21 8.78 2.32
N ILE A 48 -11.62 9.67 1.53
CA ILE A 48 -11.30 9.43 0.13
C ILE A 48 -9.78 9.41 -0.01
N PHE A 49 -9.27 8.27 -0.38
CA PHE A 49 -7.86 8.08 -0.75
C PHE A 49 -7.70 8.12 -2.27
N THR A 50 -6.56 8.57 -2.75
CA THR A 50 -6.27 8.62 -4.18
C THR A 50 -5.03 7.82 -4.52
N HIS A 51 -5.04 7.14 -5.66
CA HIS A 51 -3.90 6.38 -6.15
C HIS A 51 -3.75 6.52 -7.66
N VAL A 52 -2.52 6.71 -8.13
CA VAL A 52 -2.20 6.73 -9.56
C VAL A 52 -2.56 5.39 -10.22
N ALA A 53 -3.11 5.46 -11.42
CA ALA A 53 -3.49 4.30 -12.22
C ALA A 53 -3.42 4.62 -13.72
N ASN A 54 -3.90 3.71 -14.54
CA ASN A 54 -3.98 3.87 -15.99
C ASN A 54 -5.40 4.11 -16.51
N ASN A 55 -6.38 4.16 -15.62
CA ASN A 55 -7.78 4.52 -15.91
C ASN A 55 -8.38 5.34 -14.76
N LEU A 56 -9.52 5.97 -14.99
CA LEU A 56 -10.30 6.63 -13.95
C LEU A 56 -11.31 5.64 -13.40
N ALA A 57 -11.10 5.20 -12.16
CA ALA A 57 -11.82 4.05 -11.61
C ALA A 57 -12.03 4.15 -10.10
N VAL A 58 -13.03 3.42 -9.61
CA VAL A 58 -13.31 3.18 -8.18
C VAL A 58 -13.91 1.79 -8.01
N SER A 59 -13.73 1.18 -6.85
CA SER A 59 -14.31 -0.11 -6.49
C SER A 59 -14.85 -0.11 -5.05
N TYR A 60 -15.65 -1.11 -4.69
CA TYR A 60 -16.15 -1.29 -3.33
C TYR A 60 -16.01 -2.72 -2.83
N GLY A 61 -16.25 -2.92 -1.53
CA GLY A 61 -16.11 -4.20 -0.85
C GLY A 61 -14.65 -4.63 -0.73
N GLN A 62 -14.43 -5.93 -0.68
CA GLN A 62 -13.07 -6.47 -0.67
C GLN A 62 -12.39 -6.19 -2.01
N ALA A 63 -11.30 -5.43 -1.97
CA ALA A 63 -10.49 -5.14 -3.15
C ALA A 63 -9.49 -6.27 -3.41
N SER A 64 -8.99 -6.35 -4.65
CA SER A 64 -7.81 -7.17 -4.96
C SER A 64 -6.57 -6.61 -4.25
N GLY A 65 -5.57 -7.46 -4.03
CA GLY A 65 -4.36 -7.12 -3.31
C GLY A 65 -4.27 -7.82 -1.97
N THR A 66 -3.21 -7.57 -1.26
CA THR A 66 -2.93 -8.15 0.07
C THR A 66 -2.86 -7.08 1.13
N GLY A 67 -3.10 -7.47 2.38
CA GLY A 67 -2.56 -6.75 3.52
C GLY A 67 -1.15 -7.22 3.84
N LEU A 68 -0.48 -6.56 4.78
CA LEU A 68 0.83 -6.95 5.28
C LEU A 68 1.09 -6.47 6.70
N ILE A 69 2.07 -7.12 7.34
CA ILE A 69 2.80 -6.61 8.50
C ILE A 69 4.28 -6.48 8.14
N SER A 70 4.88 -5.36 8.53
CA SER A 70 6.29 -4.99 8.34
C SER A 70 7.04 -5.15 9.65
N VAL A 71 8.04 -6.04 9.70
CA VAL A 71 8.75 -6.39 10.94
C VAL A 71 10.24 -6.47 10.70
N GLU A 72 11.03 -5.79 11.53
CA GLU A 72 12.47 -5.94 11.57
C GLU A 72 12.88 -6.77 12.79
N TYR A 73 13.67 -7.80 12.57
CA TYR A 73 14.27 -8.65 13.59
C TYR A 73 15.74 -8.29 13.74
N THR A 74 16.17 -8.02 14.96
CA THR A 74 17.56 -7.70 15.29
C THR A 74 18.11 -8.78 16.22
N PHE A 75 19.25 -9.33 15.85
CA PHE A 75 19.99 -10.30 16.66
C PHE A 75 21.20 -9.61 17.29
N SER A 76 21.50 -9.98 18.53
CA SER A 76 22.64 -9.50 19.28
C SER A 76 23.45 -10.66 19.85
N GLY A 77 24.74 -10.64 19.60
CA GLY A 77 25.70 -11.66 20.02
C GLY A 77 26.96 -11.06 20.60
N ASP A 78 28.08 -11.79 20.51
CA ASP A 78 29.38 -11.39 21.09
C ASP A 78 30.42 -11.28 19.98
N ALA A 79 31.10 -10.12 19.88
CA ALA A 79 32.19 -9.93 18.93
C ALA A 79 33.44 -10.70 19.36
N ALA A 80 34.18 -11.22 18.39
CA ALA A 80 35.48 -11.84 18.58
C ALA A 80 36.36 -11.71 17.32
N HIS A 81 37.65 -11.89 17.45
CA HIS A 81 38.52 -11.96 16.29
C HIS A 81 38.31 -13.32 15.56
N SER A 82 37.78 -13.26 14.31
CA SER A 82 37.32 -14.43 13.58
C SER A 82 38.39 -15.49 13.34
N ALA A 83 39.65 -15.08 13.18
CA ALA A 83 40.79 -16.04 13.02
C ALA A 83 41.51 -16.40 14.34
N GLY A 84 41.56 -15.44 15.29
CA GLY A 84 42.36 -15.62 16.52
C GLY A 84 41.64 -16.31 17.65
N ALA A 85 40.34 -16.05 17.82
CA ALA A 85 39.54 -16.60 18.92
C ALA A 85 38.05 -16.68 18.57
N PRO A 86 37.64 -17.31 17.44
CA PRO A 86 36.22 -17.36 17.02
C PRO A 86 35.31 -17.99 18.05
N TRP A 87 35.81 -18.94 18.86
CA TRP A 87 35.07 -19.62 19.92
C TRP A 87 34.56 -18.68 21.06
N ARG A 88 35.04 -17.44 21.11
CA ARG A 88 34.56 -16.42 22.05
C ARG A 88 33.40 -15.58 21.52
N GLY A 89 33.13 -15.71 20.21
CA GLY A 89 32.07 -14.95 19.55
C GLY A 89 30.76 -15.71 19.53
N LYS A 90 29.68 -14.95 19.32
CA LYS A 90 28.35 -15.43 18.95
C LYS A 90 27.86 -14.58 17.79
N SER A 91 27.78 -15.18 16.62
CA SER A 91 27.50 -14.42 15.39
C SER A 91 26.01 -14.09 15.25
N ALA A 92 25.69 -12.82 15.27
CA ALA A 92 24.34 -12.33 14.97
C ALA A 92 23.99 -12.49 13.48
N ALA A 93 24.99 -12.44 12.59
CA ALA A 93 24.78 -12.69 11.16
C ALA A 93 24.33 -14.14 10.91
N ASP A 94 24.95 -15.12 11.58
CA ASP A 94 24.55 -16.53 11.47
C ASP A 94 23.10 -16.73 11.95
N ALA A 95 22.69 -16.03 13.01
CA ALA A 95 21.29 -16.04 13.47
C ALA A 95 20.34 -15.48 12.41
N THR A 96 20.73 -14.39 11.74
CA THR A 96 19.95 -13.79 10.64
C THR A 96 19.82 -14.76 9.46
N GLU A 97 20.90 -15.44 9.07
CA GLU A 97 20.88 -16.45 8.02
C GLU A 97 20.01 -17.66 8.40
N LEU A 98 20.16 -18.19 9.62
CA LEU A 98 19.35 -19.32 10.10
C LEU A 98 17.85 -18.98 10.16
N MET A 99 17.50 -17.77 10.58
CA MET A 99 16.11 -17.29 10.51
C MET A 99 15.61 -17.29 9.07
N ASN A 100 16.41 -16.77 8.13
CA ASN A 100 16.02 -16.70 6.72
C ASN A 100 15.88 -18.09 6.09
N ILE A 101 16.80 -19.01 6.39
CA ILE A 101 16.73 -20.41 5.96
C ILE A 101 15.49 -21.09 6.54
N GLY A 102 15.28 -21.00 7.85
CA GLY A 102 14.12 -21.58 8.53
C GLY A 102 12.78 -21.06 7.96
N TRP A 103 12.70 -19.76 7.70
CA TRP A 103 11.52 -19.17 7.05
C TRP A 103 11.34 -19.68 5.61
N ASN A 104 12.41 -19.85 4.83
CA ASN A 104 12.31 -20.37 3.46
C ASN A 104 11.81 -21.82 3.42
N TYR A 105 12.20 -22.66 4.37
CA TYR A 105 11.63 -24.01 4.51
C TYR A 105 10.15 -23.97 4.93
N LYS A 106 9.78 -23.07 5.84
CA LYS A 106 8.37 -22.88 6.20
C LYS A 106 7.53 -22.37 5.02
N ARG A 107 8.08 -21.47 4.19
CA ARG A 107 7.41 -20.86 3.05
C ARG A 107 6.97 -21.89 2.00
N GLU A 108 7.66 -23.01 1.86
CA GLU A 108 7.28 -24.12 0.99
C GLU A 108 5.87 -24.68 1.31
N HIS A 109 5.48 -24.58 2.59
CA HIS A 109 4.22 -25.12 3.10
C HIS A 109 3.12 -24.06 3.28
N LEU A 110 3.30 -22.85 2.78
CA LEU A 110 2.30 -21.79 2.84
C LEU A 110 1.34 -21.86 1.66
N HIS A 111 0.09 -21.40 1.88
CA HIS A 111 -0.88 -21.28 0.81
C HIS A 111 -0.35 -20.36 -0.31
N PRO A 112 -0.62 -20.65 -1.60
CA PRO A 112 -0.10 -19.87 -2.73
C PRO A 112 -0.41 -18.37 -2.74
N LEU A 113 -1.43 -17.92 -2.00
CA LEU A 113 -1.77 -16.49 -1.87
C LEU A 113 -0.90 -15.77 -0.83
N LYS A 114 -0.27 -16.50 0.10
CA LYS A 114 0.66 -15.94 1.08
C LYS A 114 1.98 -15.57 0.43
N ARG A 115 2.52 -14.43 0.78
CA ARG A 115 3.80 -13.91 0.27
C ARG A 115 4.65 -13.39 1.41
N SER A 116 5.96 -13.49 1.26
CA SER A 116 6.92 -12.84 2.14
C SER A 116 8.14 -12.37 1.35
N HIS A 117 8.71 -11.29 1.79
CA HIS A 117 9.91 -10.69 1.21
C HIS A 117 10.80 -10.26 2.35
N SER A 118 12.11 -10.29 2.16
CA SER A 118 13.06 -9.86 3.18
C SER A 118 14.27 -9.17 2.58
N VAL A 119 14.91 -8.35 3.41
CA VAL A 119 16.20 -7.75 3.14
C VAL A 119 17.01 -7.76 4.43
N ILE A 120 18.30 -8.11 4.34
CA ILE A 120 19.24 -7.95 5.45
C ILE A 120 19.57 -6.45 5.52
N THR A 121 19.24 -5.82 6.64
CA THR A 121 19.45 -4.38 6.87
C THR A 121 20.76 -4.09 7.57
N ASP A 122 21.29 -5.07 8.30
CA ASP A 122 22.60 -5.03 8.95
C ASP A 122 23.19 -6.45 8.91
N GLY A 123 24.38 -6.62 8.35
CA GLY A 123 25.09 -7.91 8.23
C GLY A 123 26.40 -7.99 9.00
N GLY A 124 26.73 -6.95 9.76
CA GLY A 124 28.03 -6.79 10.44
C GLY A 124 29.01 -5.91 9.66
N ASP A 125 30.21 -5.71 10.20
CA ASP A 125 31.17 -4.70 9.71
C ASP A 125 32.20 -5.26 8.71
N GLN A 126 32.94 -6.31 9.10
CA GLN A 126 34.02 -6.88 8.29
C GLN A 126 34.31 -8.34 8.62
N PRO A 127 34.87 -9.15 7.69
CA PRO A 127 35.00 -10.59 7.84
C PRO A 127 35.90 -11.08 8.99
N ASN A 128 36.80 -10.26 9.47
CA ASN A 128 37.72 -10.63 10.56
C ASN A 128 37.16 -10.35 11.96
N VAL A 129 35.92 -9.87 12.06
CA VAL A 129 35.19 -9.65 13.31
C VAL A 129 33.91 -10.45 13.29
N VAL A 130 33.68 -11.32 14.29
CA VAL A 130 32.40 -12.01 14.46
C VAL A 130 31.31 -10.94 14.67
N PRO A 131 30.27 -10.87 13.83
CA PRO A 131 29.24 -9.85 13.92
C PRO A 131 28.46 -9.96 15.25
N SER A 132 28.55 -8.94 16.08
CA SER A 132 27.80 -8.86 17.34
C SER A 132 26.38 -8.31 17.18
N LYS A 133 26.06 -7.74 16.02
CA LYS A 133 24.74 -7.26 15.68
C LYS A 133 24.45 -7.55 14.21
N ALA A 134 23.20 -7.98 13.92
CA ALA A 134 22.71 -8.12 12.56
C ALA A 134 21.18 -7.99 12.57
N SER A 135 20.61 -7.55 11.45
CA SER A 135 19.17 -7.33 11.34
C SER A 135 18.64 -7.79 9.98
N ILE A 136 17.41 -8.28 9.99
CA ILE A 136 16.66 -8.67 8.80
C ILE A 136 15.24 -8.12 8.88
N TRP A 137 14.81 -7.49 7.80
CA TRP A 137 13.49 -6.89 7.67
C TRP A 137 12.60 -7.71 6.77
N TYR A 138 11.39 -8.06 7.24
CA TYR A 138 10.39 -8.86 6.55
C TYR A 138 9.10 -8.10 6.30
N TYR A 139 8.47 -8.39 5.16
CA TYR A 139 7.04 -8.22 4.90
C TYR A 139 6.37 -9.59 4.85
N PHE A 140 5.30 -9.78 5.64
CA PHE A 140 4.42 -10.95 5.58
C PHE A 140 3.07 -10.53 5.05
N ARG A 141 2.64 -11.12 3.92
CA ARG A 141 1.47 -10.69 3.16
C ARG A 141 0.47 -11.80 2.99
N ASP A 142 -0.83 -11.49 3.20
CA ASP A 142 -1.95 -12.35 2.86
C ASP A 142 -3.16 -11.49 2.44
N VAL A 143 -4.14 -12.12 1.81
CA VAL A 143 -5.44 -11.53 1.47
C VAL A 143 -6.36 -11.43 2.70
N LYS A 144 -6.00 -12.08 3.81
CA LYS A 144 -6.76 -12.08 5.08
C LYS A 144 -5.86 -11.71 6.25
N TYR A 145 -6.45 -10.97 7.20
CA TYR A 145 -5.81 -10.60 8.46
C TYR A 145 -5.24 -11.80 9.22
N ASP A 146 -6.06 -12.86 9.43
CA ASP A 146 -5.63 -14.04 10.19
C ASP A 146 -4.41 -14.72 9.58
N GLY A 147 -4.33 -14.79 8.25
CA GLY A 147 -3.18 -15.36 7.57
C GLY A 147 -1.90 -14.53 7.71
N ILE A 148 -2.02 -13.21 7.81
CA ILE A 148 -0.89 -12.32 8.12
C ILE A 148 -0.39 -12.57 9.53
N MET A 149 -1.30 -12.62 10.51
CA MET A 149 -0.97 -12.84 11.92
C MET A 149 -0.40 -14.23 12.18
N GLU A 150 -0.89 -15.26 11.48
CA GLU A 150 -0.33 -16.60 11.51
C GLU A 150 1.13 -16.61 11.06
N MET A 151 1.44 -16.00 9.90
CA MET A 151 2.83 -15.92 9.40
C MET A 151 3.73 -15.15 10.36
N TYR A 152 3.25 -14.05 10.91
CA TYR A 152 3.98 -13.25 11.90
C TYR A 152 4.31 -14.05 13.16
N ALA A 153 3.36 -14.79 13.71
CA ALA A 153 3.60 -15.66 14.87
C ALA A 153 4.66 -16.74 14.57
N GLN A 154 4.54 -17.42 13.43
CA GLN A 154 5.48 -18.43 12.99
C GLN A 154 6.90 -17.85 12.75
N ALA A 155 7.01 -16.65 12.18
CA ALA A 155 8.28 -15.99 11.99
C ALA A 155 8.96 -15.64 13.32
N ASN A 156 8.19 -15.20 14.32
CA ASN A 156 8.70 -14.95 15.66
C ASN A 156 9.28 -16.21 16.31
N ASP A 157 8.64 -17.37 16.13
CA ASP A 157 9.14 -18.63 16.67
C ASP A 157 10.40 -19.11 15.93
N ILE A 158 10.47 -18.95 14.62
CA ILE A 158 11.68 -19.23 13.84
C ILE A 158 12.83 -18.33 14.27
N ALA A 159 12.60 -17.03 14.49
CA ALA A 159 13.60 -16.09 14.97
C ALA A 159 14.14 -16.48 16.37
N LYS A 160 13.26 -16.89 17.30
CA LYS A 160 13.66 -17.44 18.60
C LYS A 160 14.52 -18.69 18.45
N GLY A 161 14.12 -19.60 17.53
CA GLY A 161 14.89 -20.80 17.21
C GLY A 161 16.30 -20.48 16.68
N ALA A 162 16.41 -19.51 15.77
CA ALA A 162 17.69 -19.06 15.24
C ALA A 162 18.60 -18.46 16.33
N ALA A 163 18.03 -17.64 17.22
CA ALA A 163 18.77 -17.09 18.36
C ALA A 163 19.27 -18.19 19.31
N LEU A 164 18.42 -19.19 19.59
CA LEU A 164 18.80 -20.32 20.42
C LEU A 164 19.95 -21.15 19.82
N MET A 165 19.90 -21.42 18.50
CA MET A 165 20.95 -22.19 17.82
C MET A 165 22.30 -21.48 17.81
N THR A 166 22.34 -20.17 17.79
CA THR A 166 23.58 -19.37 17.73
C THR A 166 24.03 -18.84 19.09
N GLY A 167 23.22 -19.05 20.14
CA GLY A 167 23.48 -18.50 21.48
C GLY A 167 23.38 -16.97 21.54
N THR A 168 22.68 -16.35 20.57
CA THR A 168 22.41 -14.90 20.51
C THR A 168 21.10 -14.55 21.22
N THR A 169 20.82 -13.26 21.36
CA THR A 169 19.50 -12.75 21.74
C THR A 169 18.79 -12.17 20.53
N MET A 170 17.45 -12.10 20.58
CA MET A 170 16.64 -11.55 19.49
C MET A 170 15.59 -10.58 20.04
N GLU A 171 15.46 -9.46 19.37
CA GLU A 171 14.34 -8.53 19.50
C GLU A 171 13.71 -8.27 18.14
N TYR A 172 12.46 -7.78 18.13
CA TYR A 172 11.82 -7.37 16.89
C TYR A 172 11.03 -6.09 17.08
N LYS A 173 10.86 -5.36 15.98
CA LYS A 173 10.08 -4.14 15.92
C LYS A 173 9.09 -4.21 14.76
N VAL A 174 7.80 -4.03 15.04
CA VAL A 174 6.80 -3.79 14.00
C VAL A 174 6.98 -2.36 13.51
N LEU A 175 7.29 -2.22 12.23
CA LEU A 175 7.52 -0.93 11.58
C LEU A 175 6.23 -0.31 11.05
N GLY A 176 5.26 -1.15 10.66
CA GLY A 176 3.97 -0.70 10.18
C GLY A 176 3.08 -1.86 9.77
N THR A 177 1.84 -1.54 9.45
CA THR A 177 0.84 -2.47 8.93
C THR A 177 0.09 -1.84 7.76
N ALA A 178 -0.46 -2.69 6.90
CA ALA A 178 -1.47 -2.34 5.93
C ALA A 178 -2.46 -3.51 5.86
N TRP A 179 -3.60 -3.38 6.51
CA TRP A 179 -4.57 -4.46 6.53
C TRP A 179 -5.29 -4.62 5.18
N PRO A 180 -5.87 -5.80 4.88
CA PRO A 180 -6.66 -6.01 3.67
C PRO A 180 -7.77 -4.96 3.56
N ARG A 181 -7.90 -4.34 2.40
CA ARG A 181 -8.80 -3.20 2.18
C ARG A 181 -10.25 -3.64 2.07
N HIS A 182 -11.14 -2.84 2.65
CA HIS A 182 -12.58 -2.98 2.50
C HIS A 182 -13.20 -1.61 2.18
N PHE A 183 -13.66 -1.41 0.94
CA PHE A 183 -14.14 -0.11 0.49
C PHE A 183 -15.66 0.02 0.54
N ASN A 184 -16.12 1.24 0.84
CA ASN A 184 -17.51 1.56 1.05
C ASN A 184 -18.27 1.65 -0.28
N LYS A 185 -19.39 0.93 -0.36
CA LYS A 185 -20.22 0.87 -1.56
C LYS A 185 -20.90 2.20 -1.90
N VAL A 186 -21.47 2.87 -0.90
CA VAL A 186 -22.23 4.12 -1.11
C VAL A 186 -21.33 5.21 -1.68
N ILE A 187 -20.13 5.34 -1.10
CA ILE A 187 -19.15 6.31 -1.59
C ILE A 187 -18.69 5.94 -3.00
N ALA A 188 -18.42 4.65 -3.26
CA ALA A 188 -17.95 4.19 -4.56
C ALA A 188 -18.98 4.39 -5.67
N GLU A 189 -20.26 4.10 -5.42
CA GLU A 189 -21.35 4.32 -6.37
C GLU A 189 -21.52 5.80 -6.71
N LYS A 190 -21.49 6.68 -5.71
CA LYS A 190 -21.55 8.12 -5.90
C LYS A 190 -20.34 8.64 -6.67
N MET A 191 -19.15 8.22 -6.30
CA MET A 191 -17.91 8.56 -7.01
C MET A 191 -17.92 8.08 -8.46
N TYR A 192 -18.42 6.87 -8.72
CA TYR A 192 -18.52 6.35 -10.07
C TYR A 192 -19.47 7.19 -10.96
N GLN A 193 -20.60 7.68 -10.42
CA GLN A 193 -21.46 8.61 -11.13
C GLN A 193 -20.70 9.88 -11.53
N ASN A 194 -19.85 10.40 -10.68
CA ASN A 194 -19.02 11.57 -10.97
C ASN A 194 -17.89 11.26 -11.96
N ILE A 195 -17.28 10.08 -11.86
CA ILE A 195 -16.31 9.58 -12.85
C ILE A 195 -16.95 9.58 -14.26
N VAL A 196 -18.18 9.07 -14.39
CA VAL A 196 -18.90 9.05 -15.67
C VAL A 196 -19.17 10.46 -16.19
N LYS A 197 -19.51 11.43 -15.32
CA LYS A 197 -19.73 12.84 -15.70
C LYS A 197 -18.44 13.52 -16.16
N VAL A 198 -17.32 13.24 -15.49
CA VAL A 198 -16.01 13.84 -15.80
C VAL A 198 -15.42 13.23 -17.08
N GLY A 199 -15.51 11.92 -17.24
CA GLY A 199 -14.92 11.18 -18.34
C GLY A 199 -13.40 11.07 -18.25
N LEU A 200 -12.80 10.34 -19.18
CA LEU A 200 -11.35 10.30 -19.34
C LEU A 200 -10.81 11.63 -19.86
N PRO A 201 -9.53 11.95 -19.60
CA PRO A 201 -8.89 13.11 -20.23
C PRO A 201 -8.94 13.04 -21.75
N ALA A 202 -9.02 14.20 -22.38
CA ALA A 202 -8.84 14.31 -23.85
C ALA A 202 -7.36 14.12 -24.18
N TRP A 203 -6.98 12.87 -24.46
CA TRP A 203 -5.66 12.54 -24.94
C TRP A 203 -5.45 13.02 -26.37
N ASP A 204 -4.39 13.78 -26.59
CA ASP A 204 -4.01 14.18 -27.94
C ASP A 204 -3.11 13.14 -28.61
N GLU A 205 -2.72 13.41 -29.87
CA GLU A 205 -1.86 12.50 -30.66
C GLU A 205 -0.48 12.31 -30.03
N ASN A 206 0.08 13.35 -29.40
CA ASN A 206 1.39 13.28 -28.75
C ASN A 206 1.32 12.41 -27.48
N ASP A 207 0.24 12.53 -26.68
CA ASP A 207 0.03 11.67 -25.51
C ASP A 207 -0.02 10.18 -25.92
N GLN A 208 -0.78 9.88 -26.97
CA GLN A 208 -0.92 8.51 -27.48
C GLN A 208 0.38 7.99 -28.12
N ALA A 209 1.11 8.83 -28.84
CA ALA A 209 2.39 8.46 -29.43
C ALA A 209 3.44 8.18 -28.36
N LEU A 210 3.54 9.06 -27.36
CA LEU A 210 4.45 8.85 -26.22
C LEU A 210 4.12 7.57 -25.47
N ALA A 211 2.84 7.32 -25.16
CA ALA A 211 2.42 6.11 -24.45
C ALA A 211 2.82 4.85 -25.20
N LYS A 212 2.58 4.81 -26.51
CA LYS A 212 2.96 3.66 -27.38
C LYS A 212 4.47 3.47 -27.44
N ALA A 213 5.24 4.56 -27.60
CA ALA A 213 6.70 4.48 -27.67
C ALA A 213 7.29 3.92 -26.37
N VAL A 214 6.80 4.36 -25.19
CA VAL A 214 7.24 3.83 -23.90
C VAL A 214 6.83 2.36 -23.73
N GLN A 215 5.64 1.96 -24.18
CA GLN A 215 5.20 0.57 -24.17
C GLN A 215 6.09 -0.32 -25.06
N GLU A 216 6.44 0.13 -26.26
CA GLU A 216 7.35 -0.57 -27.19
C GLU A 216 8.74 -0.74 -26.57
N GLU A 217 9.31 0.34 -26.00
CA GLU A 217 10.62 0.29 -25.31
C GLU A 217 10.62 -0.71 -24.16
N MET A 218 9.49 -0.84 -23.47
CA MET A 218 9.32 -1.78 -22.37
C MET A 218 8.93 -3.20 -22.81
N GLY A 219 8.88 -3.48 -24.10
CA GLY A 219 8.44 -4.76 -24.64
C GLY A 219 6.96 -5.09 -24.36
N SER A 220 6.16 -4.09 -24.03
CA SER A 220 4.72 -4.22 -23.83
C SER A 220 3.95 -3.95 -25.13
N LYS A 221 2.73 -4.47 -25.23
CA LYS A 221 1.88 -4.21 -26.40
C LYS A 221 1.56 -2.71 -26.49
N PRO A 222 1.81 -2.02 -27.62
CA PRO A 222 1.61 -0.59 -27.78
C PRO A 222 0.13 -0.22 -27.97
N THR A 223 -0.66 -0.38 -26.93
CA THR A 223 -2.10 -0.08 -26.93
C THR A 223 -2.41 1.41 -26.76
N GLY A 224 -1.44 2.20 -26.30
CA GLY A 224 -1.64 3.60 -25.93
C GLY A 224 -2.38 3.76 -24.59
N LEU A 225 -2.94 4.96 -24.39
CA LEU A 225 -3.72 5.32 -23.21
C LEU A 225 -5.17 4.84 -23.34
N ALA A 226 -5.83 4.64 -22.21
CA ALA A 226 -7.23 4.21 -22.15
C ALA A 226 -8.16 5.22 -22.84
N THR A 227 -9.06 4.70 -23.68
CA THR A 227 -10.07 5.48 -24.41
C THR A 227 -11.49 5.19 -23.93
N LYS A 228 -11.65 4.27 -22.99
CA LYS A 228 -12.93 3.91 -22.35
C LYS A 228 -12.75 3.86 -20.86
N LEU A 229 -13.77 4.36 -20.14
CA LEU A 229 -13.85 4.22 -18.68
C LEU A 229 -14.04 2.75 -18.31
N ASP A 230 -13.39 2.35 -17.22
CA ASP A 230 -13.73 1.10 -16.55
C ASP A 230 -15.13 1.20 -15.92
N THR A 231 -15.77 0.06 -15.74
CA THR A 231 -17.00 -0.03 -14.96
C THR A 231 -16.71 0.05 -13.47
N LEU A 232 -17.74 0.33 -12.66
CA LEU A 232 -17.61 0.26 -11.20
C LEU A 232 -17.06 -1.11 -10.79
N GLY A 233 -15.95 -1.10 -10.08
CA GLY A 233 -15.31 -2.33 -9.59
C GLY A 233 -16.17 -3.01 -8.51
N LEU A 234 -16.52 -4.28 -8.77
CA LEU A 234 -17.28 -5.10 -7.84
C LEU A 234 -16.35 -5.78 -6.82
N PRO A 235 -16.89 -6.23 -5.68
CA PRO A 235 -16.12 -7.02 -4.72
C PRO A 235 -15.50 -8.25 -5.37
N VAL A 236 -14.25 -8.51 -5.06
CA VAL A 236 -13.53 -9.65 -5.59
C VAL A 236 -13.97 -10.92 -4.86
N LYS A 237 -14.52 -11.90 -5.58
CA LYS A 237 -14.97 -13.17 -5.00
C LYS A 237 -13.81 -14.04 -4.51
N GLU A 238 -12.75 -14.09 -5.30
CA GLU A 238 -11.52 -14.80 -4.99
C GLU A 238 -10.37 -13.80 -5.05
N PRO A 239 -9.91 -13.31 -3.88
CA PRO A 239 -8.81 -12.35 -3.85
C PRO A 239 -7.56 -12.96 -4.46
N VAL A 240 -6.92 -12.21 -5.33
CA VAL A 240 -5.62 -12.56 -5.88
C VAL A 240 -4.53 -11.75 -5.18
N SER A 241 -3.33 -12.32 -5.11
CA SER A 241 -2.17 -11.61 -4.60
C SER A 241 -1.92 -10.32 -5.38
N GLY A 242 -1.48 -9.29 -4.69
CA GLY A 242 -1.19 -7.97 -5.27
C GLY A 242 -0.54 -7.05 -4.26
N GLY A 243 -0.44 -5.77 -4.60
CA GLY A 243 0.12 -4.74 -3.72
C GLY A 243 -0.72 -4.50 -2.47
N SER A 244 -0.10 -3.86 -1.50
CA SER A 244 -0.75 -3.34 -0.29
C SER A 244 -0.51 -1.84 -0.24
N ASP A 245 -1.41 -1.11 0.38
CA ASP A 245 -1.23 0.29 0.75
C ASP A 245 -1.80 0.54 2.15
N ASP A 246 -1.32 1.58 2.81
CA ASP A 246 -1.64 1.86 4.22
C ASP A 246 -3.04 2.45 4.43
N ILE A 247 -3.82 2.65 3.39
CA ILE A 247 -5.24 3.02 3.50
C ILE A 247 -6.10 1.86 4.01
N GLY A 248 -5.58 0.63 3.94
CA GLY A 248 -6.26 -0.55 4.45
C GLY A 248 -6.69 -0.38 5.90
N ASP A 249 -5.78 0.08 6.76
CA ASP A 249 -6.05 0.31 8.18
C ASP A 249 -7.18 1.33 8.40
N VAL A 250 -7.20 2.42 7.63
CA VAL A 250 -8.25 3.45 7.68
C VAL A 250 -9.60 2.87 7.26
N SER A 251 -9.63 1.99 6.27
CA SER A 251 -10.87 1.38 5.76
C SER A 251 -11.62 0.51 6.78
N TRP A 252 -11.02 0.21 7.93
CA TRP A 252 -11.63 -0.54 9.04
C TRP A 252 -12.12 0.35 10.18
N VAL A 253 -11.91 1.66 10.12
CA VAL A 253 -12.34 2.61 11.16
C VAL A 253 -13.23 3.73 10.63
N VAL A 254 -13.14 4.02 9.31
CA VAL A 254 -13.94 5.07 8.65
C VAL A 254 -14.45 4.54 7.30
N PRO A 255 -15.69 4.84 6.88
CA PRO A 255 -16.16 4.60 5.51
C PRO A 255 -15.17 5.19 4.49
N THR A 256 -14.52 4.35 3.70
CA THR A 256 -13.37 4.73 2.85
C THR A 256 -13.51 4.20 1.44
N VAL A 257 -13.00 4.93 0.45
CA VAL A 257 -12.77 4.46 -0.93
C VAL A 257 -11.41 4.92 -1.44
N THR A 258 -10.93 4.28 -2.50
CA THR A 258 -9.78 4.73 -3.29
C THR A 258 -10.23 5.16 -4.68
N LEU A 259 -10.05 6.44 -5.00
CA LEU A 259 -10.12 6.93 -6.38
C LEU A 259 -8.82 6.60 -7.11
N ARG A 260 -8.91 5.92 -8.22
CA ARG A 260 -7.79 5.70 -9.14
C ARG A 260 -7.89 6.66 -10.29
N PHE A 261 -6.80 7.37 -10.61
CA PHE A 261 -6.78 8.39 -11.65
C PHE A 261 -5.72 8.11 -12.72
N PRO A 262 -6.01 8.42 -14.01
CA PRO A 262 -5.21 7.96 -15.15
C PRO A 262 -3.96 8.83 -15.38
N SER A 263 -2.98 8.72 -14.51
CA SER A 263 -1.70 9.44 -14.61
C SER A 263 -0.51 8.51 -14.92
N ASN A 264 -0.79 7.29 -15.37
CA ASN A 264 0.21 6.32 -15.78
C ASN A 264 -0.14 5.69 -17.13
N ILE A 265 0.86 5.12 -17.78
CA ILE A 265 0.71 4.40 -19.07
C ILE A 265 0.39 2.94 -18.79
N PRO A 266 -0.62 2.33 -19.46
CA PRO A 266 -0.96 0.92 -19.27
C PRO A 266 0.20 -0.03 -19.64
N GLY A 267 0.28 -1.18 -18.94
CA GLY A 267 1.22 -2.26 -19.28
C GLY A 267 2.68 -2.03 -18.87
N LEU A 268 2.97 -0.96 -18.14
CA LEU A 268 4.30 -0.73 -17.57
C LEU A 268 4.48 -1.49 -16.26
N PRO A 269 5.70 -2.01 -15.97
CA PRO A 269 5.97 -2.66 -14.68
C PRO A 269 5.93 -1.65 -13.54
N GLY A 270 5.34 -2.05 -12.41
CA GLY A 270 5.33 -1.26 -11.18
C GLY A 270 6.74 -1.02 -10.62
N HIS A 271 6.94 0.08 -9.87
CA HIS A 271 8.23 0.45 -9.26
C HIS A 271 9.41 0.46 -10.25
N HIS A 272 9.16 0.95 -11.46
CA HIS A 272 10.12 0.98 -12.56
C HIS A 272 10.28 2.40 -13.10
N TRP A 273 11.45 2.73 -13.66
CA TRP A 273 11.74 4.06 -14.22
C TRP A 273 10.73 4.52 -15.27
N SER A 274 10.15 3.59 -16.04
CA SER A 274 9.14 3.90 -17.06
C SER A 274 7.88 4.53 -16.46
N ASN A 275 7.45 4.12 -15.27
CA ASN A 275 6.36 4.77 -14.55
C ASN A 275 6.74 6.20 -14.11
N ALA A 276 7.97 6.42 -13.68
CA ALA A 276 8.44 7.75 -13.31
C ALA A 276 8.40 8.71 -14.52
N ILE A 277 8.80 8.24 -15.71
CA ILE A 277 8.66 9.02 -16.96
C ILE A 277 7.20 9.38 -17.22
N ALA A 278 6.29 8.41 -17.18
CA ALA A 278 4.87 8.64 -17.42
C ALA A 278 4.33 9.75 -16.49
N MET A 279 4.67 9.68 -15.19
CA MET A 279 4.20 10.62 -14.18
C MET A 279 4.80 12.03 -14.29
N ALA A 280 5.90 12.20 -15.04
CA ALA A 280 6.54 13.49 -15.27
C ALA A 280 6.08 14.19 -16.58
N THR A 281 5.03 13.71 -17.23
CA THR A 281 4.58 14.16 -18.56
C THR A 281 3.17 14.79 -18.51
N PRO A 282 2.74 15.44 -19.60
CA PRO A 282 1.37 15.95 -19.72
C PRO A 282 0.28 14.91 -19.50
N ILE A 283 0.56 13.62 -19.77
CA ILE A 283 -0.36 12.50 -19.48
C ILE A 283 -0.76 12.52 -18.00
N ALA A 284 0.22 12.58 -17.09
CA ALA A 284 -0.04 12.62 -15.67
C ALA A 284 -0.82 13.87 -15.25
N HIS A 285 -0.49 15.03 -15.81
CA HIS A 285 -1.18 16.29 -15.48
C HIS A 285 -2.66 16.26 -15.89
N LYS A 286 -2.97 15.73 -17.08
CA LYS A 286 -4.34 15.54 -17.55
C LYS A 286 -5.10 14.53 -16.65
N GLY A 287 -4.44 13.43 -16.28
CA GLY A 287 -5.00 12.40 -15.41
C GLY A 287 -5.32 12.91 -14.00
N VAL A 288 -4.37 13.60 -13.36
CA VAL A 288 -4.58 14.24 -12.04
C VAL A 288 -5.75 15.22 -12.09
N THR A 289 -5.87 16.01 -13.17
CA THR A 289 -6.97 16.96 -13.32
C THR A 289 -8.32 16.27 -13.39
N ALA A 290 -8.44 15.16 -14.13
CA ALA A 290 -9.68 14.38 -14.19
C ALA A 290 -10.02 13.76 -12.84
N GLY A 291 -9.02 13.14 -12.17
CA GLY A 291 -9.18 12.60 -10.82
C GLY A 291 -9.64 13.65 -9.82
N ALA A 292 -8.98 14.82 -9.79
CA ALA A 292 -9.31 15.90 -8.88
C ALA A 292 -10.74 16.44 -9.08
N LYS A 293 -11.26 16.45 -10.32
CA LYS A 293 -12.66 16.82 -10.59
C LYS A 293 -13.63 15.80 -10.02
N ALA A 294 -13.40 14.49 -10.27
CA ALA A 294 -14.27 13.43 -9.76
C ALA A 294 -14.29 13.41 -8.22
N GLU A 295 -13.12 13.55 -7.59
CA GLU A 295 -12.97 13.64 -6.14
C GLU A 295 -13.71 14.86 -5.57
N ALA A 296 -13.49 16.05 -6.13
CA ALA A 296 -14.12 17.28 -5.66
C ALA A 296 -15.65 17.21 -5.75
N MET A 297 -16.19 16.70 -6.86
CA MET A 297 -17.62 16.50 -7.03
C MET A 297 -18.18 15.51 -6.00
N THR A 298 -17.46 14.43 -5.71
CA THR A 298 -17.88 13.45 -4.73
C THR A 298 -17.89 14.02 -3.32
N ILE A 299 -16.86 14.77 -2.93
CA ILE A 299 -16.85 15.48 -1.63
C ILE A 299 -18.05 16.43 -1.50
N LEU A 300 -18.33 17.22 -2.54
CA LEU A 300 -19.47 18.13 -2.55
C LEU A 300 -20.81 17.40 -2.47
N ASP A 301 -20.98 16.25 -3.12
CA ASP A 301 -22.20 15.44 -2.99
C ASP A 301 -22.46 15.05 -1.53
N PHE A 302 -21.44 14.61 -0.79
CA PHE A 302 -21.57 14.24 0.63
C PHE A 302 -21.76 15.43 1.55
N LEU A 303 -21.17 16.59 1.25
CA LEU A 303 -21.42 17.83 2.00
C LEU A 303 -22.84 18.37 1.80
N LEU A 304 -23.42 18.19 0.63
CA LEU A 304 -24.76 18.69 0.27
C LEU A 304 -25.89 17.71 0.58
N GLN A 305 -25.58 16.43 0.78
CA GLN A 305 -26.54 15.35 0.99
C GLN A 305 -26.13 14.53 2.23
N PRO A 306 -26.41 15.02 3.46
CA PRO A 306 -25.98 14.35 4.70
C PRO A 306 -26.50 12.90 4.82
N GLU A 307 -27.62 12.58 4.23
CA GLU A 307 -28.18 11.24 4.19
C GLU A 307 -27.25 10.20 3.51
N LEU A 308 -26.37 10.64 2.63
CA LEU A 308 -25.35 9.76 2.04
C LEU A 308 -24.29 9.35 3.06
N VAL A 309 -23.99 10.22 4.01
CA VAL A 309 -23.08 9.90 5.13
C VAL A 309 -23.69 8.80 6.00
N ASP A 310 -24.97 8.95 6.37
CA ASP A 310 -25.69 7.95 7.16
C ASP A 310 -25.71 6.60 6.43
N GLN A 311 -26.02 6.58 5.13
CA GLN A 311 -26.02 5.37 4.31
C GLN A 311 -24.60 4.73 4.22
N ALA A 312 -23.54 5.55 4.14
CA ALA A 312 -22.17 5.05 4.12
C ALA A 312 -21.80 4.38 5.44
N TRP A 313 -22.20 4.95 6.58
CA TRP A 313 -22.01 4.35 7.89
C TRP A 313 -22.87 3.09 8.11
N ASP A 314 -24.08 3.07 7.60
CA ASP A 314 -24.92 1.86 7.64
C ASP A 314 -24.28 0.71 6.87
N TYR A 315 -23.75 0.96 5.67
CA TYR A 315 -23.00 -0.05 4.92
C TYR A 315 -21.70 -0.47 5.64
N PHE A 316 -21.03 0.45 6.32
CA PHE A 316 -19.78 0.19 7.03
C PHE A 316 -19.97 -0.73 8.23
N LYS A 317 -21.11 -0.64 8.92
CA LYS A 317 -21.44 -1.42 10.14
C LYS A 317 -21.99 -2.82 9.85
N ASN A 318 -22.48 -3.06 8.64
CA ASN A 318 -23.13 -4.31 8.21
C ASN A 318 -22.25 -5.10 7.23
#